data_ee22eb1933049804dda3b9a0dd16edf6
#
_entry.id   ee22eb1933049804dda3b9a0dd16edf6
#
_cell.length_a   1.000
_cell.length_b   1.000
_cell.length_c   1.000
_cell.angle_alpha   90.00
_cell.angle_beta   90.00
_cell.angle_gamma   90.00
#
_symmetry.space_group_name_H-M   'P 1'
#
loop_
_entity.id
_entity.type
_entity.pdbx_description
1 polymer ?
#
loop_
_entity_poly.entity_id
_entity_poly.type
_entity_poly.pdbx_seq_one_letter_code
_entity_poly.pdbx_strand_id
1 'polypeptide(L)'
;ERAGGAVTNVTADALIATLRTSNGRLATAGIEADNLQLDDPAEDGVLTARKIVLNVRPDPRVAGEYQVAFDAQSLNLPRPVRSFETFGQEVQSLRAAIVVEQGAALFQTSSGDPLAPWREANGKLRFVAIVLNWGPLQSTGSGEGGLDSERRLQGVLRLPIDHPAPVFTAIAGGQNVNDDTRRALSLLATAFALSGDDINLDVEANNGVLRLEGVSVRTLPPVYGD
;
A
#
# COMPACT_ATOMS: atom_id res chain seq x y z
N GLU A 1 -28.55 -24.73 -3.68
CA GLU A 1 -28.15 -23.50 -4.38
C GLU A 1 -26.71 -23.21 -4.03
N ARG A 2 -25.80 -23.43 -4.97
CA ARG A 2 -24.41 -22.99 -4.80
C ARG A 2 -24.38 -21.48 -5.05
N ALA A 3 -24.03 -20.69 -4.06
CA ALA A 3 -23.66 -19.30 -4.26
C ALA A 3 -22.54 -19.29 -5.31
N GLY A 4 -22.82 -18.75 -6.49
CA GLY A 4 -21.81 -18.54 -7.53
C GLY A 4 -20.82 -17.54 -7.00
N GLY A 5 -19.66 -18.01 -6.54
CA GLY A 5 -18.53 -17.14 -6.21
C GLY A 5 -18.11 -16.35 -7.45
N ALA A 6 -17.91 -15.06 -7.32
CA ALA A 6 -17.31 -14.25 -8.37
C ALA A 6 -15.93 -14.86 -8.72
N VAL A 7 -15.66 -15.02 -10.01
CA VAL A 7 -14.38 -15.55 -10.49
C VAL A 7 -13.55 -14.37 -10.96
N THR A 8 -12.45 -14.11 -10.26
CA THR A 8 -11.45 -13.15 -10.69
C THR A 8 -10.62 -13.76 -11.84
N ASN A 9 -10.59 -13.09 -12.99
CA ASN A 9 -9.76 -13.49 -14.12
C ASN A 9 -8.39 -12.85 -14.03
N VAL A 10 -7.35 -13.68 -14.13
CA VAL A 10 -5.96 -13.22 -14.15
C VAL A 10 -5.33 -13.64 -15.47
N THR A 11 -4.82 -12.68 -16.22
CA THR A 11 -4.05 -12.92 -17.44
C THR A 11 -2.69 -12.21 -17.38
N ALA A 12 -1.67 -12.78 -18.00
CA ALA A 12 -0.34 -12.20 -18.11
C ALA A 12 0.37 -12.79 -19.32
N ASP A 13 1.29 -12.04 -19.94
CA ASP A 13 2.14 -12.57 -21.01
C ASP A 13 3.14 -13.60 -20.46
N ALA A 14 3.64 -13.35 -19.24
CA ALA A 14 4.44 -14.30 -18.48
C ALA A 14 4.05 -14.23 -17.02
N LEU A 15 3.90 -15.39 -16.38
CA LEU A 15 3.67 -15.51 -14.93
C LEU A 15 4.56 -16.63 -14.39
N ILE A 16 5.50 -16.25 -13.54
CA ILE A 16 6.43 -17.18 -12.89
C ILE A 16 6.19 -17.12 -11.38
N ALA A 17 5.89 -18.27 -10.79
CA ALA A 17 5.84 -18.42 -9.33
C ALA A 17 6.95 -19.38 -8.89
N THR A 18 7.69 -18.99 -7.88
CA THR A 18 8.77 -19.77 -7.29
C THR A 18 8.48 -20.00 -5.82
N LEU A 19 8.57 -21.24 -5.38
CA LEU A 19 8.51 -21.61 -3.97
C LEU A 19 9.65 -22.58 -3.65
N ARG A 20 10.49 -22.23 -2.69
CA ARG A 20 11.53 -23.11 -2.17
C ARG A 20 11.36 -23.27 -0.66
N THR A 21 11.50 -24.49 -0.20
CA THR A 21 11.50 -24.82 1.22
C THR A 21 12.80 -25.49 1.60
N SER A 22 13.21 -25.33 2.86
CA SER A 22 14.35 -26.01 3.45
C SER A 22 13.98 -26.45 4.87
N ASN A 23 14.17 -27.72 5.18
CA ASN A 23 13.81 -28.32 6.47
C ASN A 23 12.34 -28.03 6.87
N GLY A 24 11.41 -28.11 5.90
CA GLY A 24 9.98 -27.85 6.10
C GLY A 24 9.61 -26.38 6.36
N ARG A 25 10.53 -25.45 6.17
CA ARG A 25 10.30 -24.00 6.33
C ARG A 25 10.47 -23.28 5.01
N LEU A 26 9.82 -22.14 4.86
CA LEU A 26 10.00 -21.26 3.71
C LEU A 26 11.47 -20.83 3.61
N ALA A 27 12.11 -21.10 2.47
CA ALA A 27 13.43 -20.58 2.16
C ALA A 27 13.34 -19.34 1.23
N THR A 28 12.46 -19.39 0.23
CA THR A 28 12.13 -18.23 -0.60
C THR A 28 10.80 -18.48 -1.31
N ALA A 29 10.04 -17.42 -1.54
CA ALA A 29 8.92 -17.40 -2.44
C ALA A 29 9.04 -16.18 -3.36
N GLY A 30 8.55 -16.28 -4.58
CA GLY A 30 8.56 -15.17 -5.54
C GLY A 30 7.44 -15.31 -6.55
N ILE A 31 6.99 -14.15 -7.03
CA ILE A 31 6.07 -14.04 -8.16
C ILE A 31 6.66 -12.97 -9.08
N GLU A 32 6.69 -13.26 -10.37
CA GLU A 32 7.01 -12.30 -11.42
C GLU A 32 5.94 -12.41 -12.49
N ALA A 33 5.36 -11.27 -12.88
CA ALA A 33 4.35 -11.20 -13.92
C ALA A 33 4.67 -10.04 -14.86
N ASP A 34 4.60 -10.31 -16.16
CA ASP A 34 4.72 -9.31 -17.23
C ASP A 34 3.34 -9.11 -17.88
N ASN A 35 2.96 -7.84 -18.09
CA ASN A 35 1.68 -7.42 -18.67
C ASN A 35 0.47 -8.08 -17.96
N LEU A 36 0.49 -8.01 -16.63
CA LEU A 36 -0.57 -8.53 -15.80
C LEU A 36 -1.87 -7.75 -16.02
N GLN A 37 -2.98 -8.49 -16.15
CA GLN A 37 -4.34 -7.96 -16.08
C GLN A 37 -5.13 -8.78 -15.06
N LEU A 38 -5.82 -8.08 -14.18
CA LEU A 38 -6.66 -8.67 -13.15
C LEU A 38 -8.05 -8.05 -13.27
N ASP A 39 -9.00 -8.87 -13.68
CA ASP A 39 -10.41 -8.53 -13.86
C ASP A 39 -11.21 -9.19 -12.73
N ASP A 40 -11.61 -8.38 -11.77
CA ASP A 40 -12.43 -8.80 -10.64
C ASP A 40 -13.87 -8.29 -10.85
N PRO A 41 -14.86 -9.19 -10.97
CA PRO A 41 -16.25 -8.77 -11.13
C PRO A 41 -16.83 -7.94 -9.97
N ALA A 42 -16.18 -7.95 -8.80
CA ALA A 42 -16.55 -7.11 -7.66
C ALA A 42 -16.04 -5.68 -7.79
N GLU A 43 -15.09 -5.42 -8.70
CA GLU A 43 -14.52 -4.12 -8.95
C GLU A 43 -14.92 -3.59 -10.34
N ASP A 44 -15.24 -2.29 -10.42
CA ASP A 44 -15.53 -1.65 -11.71
C ASP A 44 -14.21 -1.32 -12.42
N GLY A 45 -13.82 -2.12 -13.40
CA GLY A 45 -12.63 -1.95 -14.21
C GLY A 45 -11.56 -3.02 -13.99
N VAL A 46 -10.49 -2.95 -14.76
CA VAL A 46 -9.41 -3.93 -14.79
C VAL A 46 -8.15 -3.29 -14.19
N LEU A 47 -7.56 -3.95 -13.20
CA LEU A 47 -6.22 -3.60 -12.73
C LEU A 47 -5.20 -4.15 -13.73
N THR A 48 -4.31 -3.30 -14.23
CA THR A 48 -3.22 -3.76 -15.10
C THR A 48 -1.87 -3.31 -14.58
N ALA A 49 -0.83 -4.08 -14.88
CA ALA A 49 0.54 -3.68 -14.57
C ALA A 49 1.48 -4.20 -15.66
N ARG A 50 2.41 -3.34 -16.09
CA ARG A 50 3.44 -3.76 -17.05
C ARG A 50 4.36 -4.82 -16.47
N LYS A 51 4.74 -4.66 -15.20
CA LYS A 51 5.56 -5.63 -14.47
C LYS A 51 5.20 -5.64 -12.99
N ILE A 52 5.11 -6.83 -12.44
CA ILE A 52 5.01 -7.06 -10.98
C ILE A 52 6.12 -8.03 -10.59
N VAL A 53 6.86 -7.70 -9.54
CA VAL A 53 7.81 -8.61 -8.90
C VAL A 53 7.57 -8.61 -7.40
N LEU A 54 7.38 -9.77 -6.83
CA LEU A 54 7.29 -9.98 -5.39
C LEU A 54 8.27 -11.06 -4.99
N ASN A 55 9.13 -10.78 -4.01
CA ASN A 55 10.04 -11.75 -3.43
C ASN A 55 9.89 -11.75 -1.91
N VAL A 56 9.86 -12.94 -1.34
CA VAL A 56 9.76 -13.17 0.11
C VAL A 56 10.84 -14.14 0.55
N ARG A 57 11.57 -13.80 1.60
CA ARG A 57 12.56 -14.68 2.22
C ARG A 57 12.60 -14.47 3.73
N PRO A 58 12.98 -15.47 4.54
CA PRO A 58 13.26 -15.27 5.95
C PRO A 58 14.36 -14.22 6.16
N ASP A 59 14.23 -13.40 7.22
CA ASP A 59 15.33 -12.52 7.61
C ASP A 59 16.48 -13.37 8.19
N PRO A 60 17.71 -13.24 7.68
CA PRO A 60 18.82 -14.05 8.15
C PRO A 60 19.30 -13.67 9.57
N ARG A 61 18.87 -12.51 10.08
CA ARG A 61 19.30 -11.96 11.37
C ARG A 61 18.29 -12.19 12.49
N VAL A 62 17.00 -12.24 12.16
CA VAL A 62 15.91 -12.32 13.15
C VAL A 62 14.99 -13.48 12.80
N ALA A 63 14.97 -14.50 13.66
CA ALA A 63 14.10 -15.66 13.47
C ALA A 63 12.63 -15.26 13.56
N GLY A 64 11.81 -15.73 12.61
CA GLY A 64 10.38 -15.44 12.57
C GLY A 64 10.03 -14.16 11.81
N GLU A 65 11.00 -13.37 11.37
CA GLU A 65 10.81 -12.25 10.47
C GLU A 65 11.02 -12.65 9.00
N TYR A 66 10.40 -11.90 8.10
CA TYR A 66 10.54 -12.08 6.66
C TYR A 66 10.85 -10.77 5.97
N GLN A 67 11.77 -10.82 5.00
CA GLN A 67 12.05 -9.72 4.09
C GLN A 67 11.18 -9.88 2.85
N VAL A 68 10.48 -8.82 2.49
CA VAL A 68 9.64 -8.73 1.29
C VAL A 68 10.18 -7.62 0.41
N ALA A 69 10.43 -7.93 -0.85
CA ALA A 69 10.73 -6.95 -1.90
C ALA A 69 9.57 -6.96 -2.91
N PHE A 70 9.04 -5.78 -3.17
CA PHE A 70 7.95 -5.56 -4.12
C PHE A 70 8.36 -4.51 -5.15
N ASP A 71 8.06 -4.75 -6.42
CA ASP A 71 8.23 -3.81 -7.53
C ASP A 71 6.99 -3.90 -8.44
N ALA A 72 6.33 -2.78 -8.66
CA ALA A 72 5.26 -2.63 -9.63
C ALA A 72 5.58 -1.47 -10.56
N GLN A 73 5.44 -1.69 -11.87
CA GLN A 73 5.71 -0.71 -12.90
C GLN A 73 4.48 -0.52 -13.78
N SER A 74 4.12 0.75 -14.04
CA SER A 74 2.93 1.14 -14.80
C SER A 74 1.69 0.40 -14.29
N LEU A 75 1.42 0.55 -12.99
CA LEU A 75 0.25 -0.03 -12.35
C LEU A 75 -0.96 0.87 -12.61
N ASN A 76 -1.89 0.40 -13.44
CA ASN A 76 -3.16 1.10 -13.68
C ASN A 76 -4.24 0.54 -12.76
N LEU A 77 -4.77 1.41 -11.93
CA LEU A 77 -5.83 1.08 -11.00
C LEU A 77 -7.18 0.97 -11.74
N PRO A 78 -8.08 0.05 -11.36
CA PRO A 78 -9.37 -0.12 -12.02
C PRO A 78 -10.23 1.14 -11.93
N ARG A 79 -10.03 1.95 -10.89
CA ARG A 79 -10.68 3.24 -10.69
C ARG A 79 -9.77 4.20 -9.93
N PRO A 80 -9.99 5.52 -10.04
CA PRO A 80 -9.24 6.48 -9.25
C PRO A 80 -9.42 6.23 -7.74
N VAL A 81 -8.33 6.38 -6.99
CA VAL A 81 -8.40 6.31 -5.52
C VAL A 81 -9.09 7.56 -5.00
N ARG A 82 -10.18 7.41 -4.26
CA ARG A 82 -10.92 8.54 -3.66
C ARG A 82 -9.97 9.47 -2.89
N SER A 83 -10.20 10.76 -3.00
CA SER A 83 -9.37 11.85 -2.48
C SER A 83 -8.00 12.03 -3.18
N PHE A 84 -7.63 11.13 -4.09
CA PHE A 84 -6.40 11.18 -4.88
C PHE A 84 -6.70 11.06 -6.39
N GLU A 85 -7.93 11.36 -6.80
CA GLU A 85 -8.38 11.22 -8.20
C GLU A 85 -7.51 12.07 -9.16
N THR A 86 -7.02 13.19 -8.68
CA THR A 86 -6.15 14.11 -9.43
C THR A 86 -4.74 13.59 -9.66
N PHE A 87 -4.32 12.52 -8.96
CA PHE A 87 -3.05 11.84 -9.21
C PHE A 87 -3.12 10.94 -10.45
N GLY A 88 -4.35 10.65 -10.93
CA GLY A 88 -4.59 9.74 -12.04
C GLY A 88 -4.68 8.28 -11.60
N GLN A 89 -4.98 7.42 -12.56
CA GLN A 89 -5.11 5.98 -12.34
C GLN A 89 -3.78 5.24 -12.44
N GLU A 90 -2.79 5.81 -13.14
CA GLU A 90 -1.50 5.17 -13.33
C GLU A 90 -0.52 5.54 -12.22
N VAL A 91 -0.07 4.52 -11.47
CA VAL A 91 1.12 4.57 -10.62
C VAL A 91 2.31 4.15 -11.49
N GLN A 92 3.18 5.11 -11.85
CA GLN A 92 4.30 4.84 -12.76
C GLN A 92 5.29 3.85 -12.16
N SER A 93 5.58 3.96 -10.86
CA SER A 93 6.36 2.97 -10.13
C SER A 93 6.03 2.95 -8.65
N LEU A 94 5.95 1.74 -8.11
CA LEU A 94 5.87 1.49 -6.67
C LEU A 94 6.87 0.38 -6.32
N ARG A 95 7.89 0.71 -5.55
CA ARG A 95 8.83 -0.27 -5.02
C ARG A 95 8.85 -0.21 -3.52
N ALA A 96 8.93 -1.36 -2.87
CA ALA A 96 9.01 -1.43 -1.42
C ALA A 96 9.98 -2.53 -0.96
N ALA A 97 10.79 -2.20 0.04
CA ALA A 97 11.55 -3.14 0.83
C ALA A 97 10.94 -3.17 2.24
N ILE A 98 10.38 -4.29 2.62
CA ILE A 98 9.57 -4.44 3.83
C ILE A 98 10.15 -5.56 4.69
N VAL A 99 10.19 -5.36 6.00
CA VAL A 99 10.36 -6.44 6.97
C VAL A 99 9.01 -6.72 7.62
N VAL A 100 8.58 -7.97 7.56
CA VAL A 100 7.39 -8.47 8.23
C VAL A 100 7.81 -9.02 9.58
N GLU A 101 7.61 -8.25 10.63
CA GLU A 101 7.88 -8.65 12.01
C GLU A 101 6.82 -9.64 12.48
N GLN A 102 7.22 -10.60 13.31
CA GLN A 102 6.35 -11.73 13.75
C GLN A 102 5.73 -12.50 12.57
N GLY A 103 6.37 -12.49 11.41
CA GLY A 103 5.83 -13.09 10.19
C GLY A 103 5.60 -14.60 10.29
N ALA A 104 6.27 -15.31 11.20
CA ALA A 104 5.99 -16.71 11.47
C ALA A 104 4.55 -16.96 11.94
N ALA A 105 3.91 -15.99 12.58
CA ALA A 105 2.52 -16.08 13.01
C ALA A 105 1.52 -16.10 11.83
N LEU A 106 1.89 -15.59 10.66
CA LEU A 106 1.06 -15.65 9.44
C LEU A 106 0.83 -17.07 8.93
N PHE A 107 1.66 -18.01 9.34
CA PHE A 107 1.54 -19.43 8.96
C PHE A 107 0.79 -20.28 10.01
N GLN A 108 0.27 -19.64 11.06
CA GLN A 108 -0.56 -20.32 12.05
C GLN A 108 -2.00 -20.39 11.55
N THR A 109 -2.61 -21.55 11.74
CA THR A 109 -4.03 -21.74 11.37
C THR A 109 -4.93 -20.98 12.34
N SER A 110 -5.77 -20.11 11.82
CA SER A 110 -6.85 -19.45 12.57
C SER A 110 -8.18 -19.73 11.90
N SER A 111 -9.20 -20.05 12.69
CA SER A 111 -10.56 -20.20 12.18
C SER A 111 -11.23 -18.82 12.13
N GLY A 112 -11.46 -18.32 10.91
CA GLY A 112 -12.27 -17.12 10.66
C GLY A 112 -11.48 -15.84 10.37
N ASP A 113 -10.36 -15.56 11.07
CA ASP A 113 -9.52 -14.40 10.80
C ASP A 113 -8.07 -14.83 10.50
N PRO A 114 -7.64 -14.81 9.23
CA PRO A 114 -6.33 -15.33 8.84
C PRO A 114 -5.16 -14.52 9.38
N LEU A 115 -5.37 -13.25 9.72
CA LEU A 115 -4.32 -12.37 10.26
C LEU A 115 -4.40 -12.17 11.78
N ALA A 116 -5.38 -12.80 12.47
CA ALA A 116 -5.49 -12.69 13.92
C ALA A 116 -4.22 -13.12 14.67
N PRO A 117 -3.59 -14.27 14.35
CA PRO A 117 -2.37 -14.68 15.05
C PRO A 117 -1.23 -13.67 14.91
N TRP A 118 -1.13 -13.03 13.74
CA TRP A 118 -0.11 -12.02 13.49
C TRP A 118 -0.38 -10.72 14.27
N ARG A 119 -1.64 -10.25 14.30
CA ARG A 119 -2.03 -9.08 15.11
C ARG A 119 -1.83 -9.34 16.60
N GLU A 120 -2.25 -10.50 17.10
CA GLU A 120 -2.09 -10.90 18.51
C GLU A 120 -0.62 -11.00 18.93
N ALA A 121 0.24 -11.38 17.99
CA ALA A 121 1.69 -11.36 18.19
C ALA A 121 2.31 -9.95 18.07
N ASN A 122 1.51 -8.89 17.97
CA ASN A 122 1.95 -7.51 17.69
C ASN A 122 2.78 -7.42 16.39
N GLY A 123 2.35 -8.15 15.36
CA GLY A 123 2.99 -8.12 14.04
C GLY A 123 2.96 -6.73 13.42
N LYS A 124 4.08 -6.35 12.81
CA LYS A 124 4.26 -5.07 12.12
C LYS A 124 4.88 -5.26 10.76
N LEU A 125 4.62 -4.31 9.88
CA LEU A 125 5.33 -4.10 8.63
C LEU A 125 6.28 -2.92 8.84
N ARG A 126 7.58 -3.17 8.73
CA ARG A 126 8.57 -2.11 8.74
C ARG A 126 9.01 -1.85 7.30
N PHE A 127 8.60 -0.72 6.77
CA PHE A 127 8.96 -0.24 5.44
C PHE A 127 10.37 0.36 5.51
N VAL A 128 11.37 -0.42 5.12
CA VAL A 128 12.77 0.01 5.10
C VAL A 128 12.99 1.06 4.03
N ALA A 129 12.32 0.88 2.89
CA ALA A 129 12.25 1.85 1.81
C ALA A 129 10.97 1.68 1.02
N ILE A 130 10.34 2.78 0.66
CA ILE A 130 9.25 2.86 -0.33
C ILE A 130 9.67 3.89 -1.36
N VAL A 131 9.61 3.53 -2.64
CA VAL A 131 9.75 4.46 -3.77
C VAL A 131 8.41 4.53 -4.46
N LEU A 132 7.83 5.71 -4.52
CA LEU A 132 6.52 5.94 -5.13
C LEU A 132 6.61 7.09 -6.14
N ASN A 133 6.20 6.80 -7.38
CA ASN A 133 5.95 7.81 -8.40
C ASN A 133 4.48 7.67 -8.84
N TRP A 134 3.68 8.64 -8.45
CA TRP A 134 2.24 8.67 -8.76
C TRP A 134 1.75 10.11 -8.94
N GLY A 135 1.45 10.47 -10.19
CA GLY A 135 1.07 11.84 -10.54
C GLY A 135 2.13 12.86 -10.06
N PRO A 136 1.75 13.86 -9.25
CA PRO A 136 2.69 14.85 -8.73
C PRO A 136 3.57 14.31 -7.58
N LEU A 137 3.26 13.14 -7.01
CA LEU A 137 3.99 12.57 -5.88
C LEU A 137 5.16 11.72 -6.37
N GLN A 138 6.36 12.22 -6.10
CA GLN A 138 7.62 11.49 -6.27
C GLN A 138 8.33 11.48 -4.92
N SER A 139 8.53 10.30 -4.36
CA SER A 139 9.12 10.17 -3.03
C SER A 139 9.86 8.87 -2.83
N THR A 140 10.86 8.93 -1.97
CA THR A 140 11.51 7.74 -1.39
C THR A 140 11.47 7.90 0.11
N GLY A 141 10.69 7.08 0.78
CA GLY A 141 10.47 7.19 2.22
C GLY A 141 10.57 5.87 2.95
N SER A 142 10.20 5.91 4.21
CA SER A 142 10.20 4.75 5.11
C SER A 142 9.10 4.89 6.16
N GLY A 143 8.90 3.85 6.97
CA GLY A 143 7.91 3.92 8.03
C GLY A 143 7.59 2.56 8.63
N GLU A 144 6.53 2.52 9.37
CA GLU A 144 6.00 1.29 9.95
C GLU A 144 4.47 1.28 9.91
N GLY A 145 3.91 0.10 9.86
CA GLY A 145 2.47 -0.08 9.87
C GLY A 145 2.06 -1.46 10.37
N GLY A 146 0.78 -1.62 10.58
CA GLY A 146 0.17 -2.86 11.03
C GLY A 146 -1.34 -2.77 10.90
N LEU A 147 -2.04 -3.61 11.66
CA LEU A 147 -3.49 -3.61 11.74
C LEU A 147 -3.94 -3.38 13.18
N ASP A 148 -4.98 -2.57 13.35
CA ASP A 148 -5.65 -2.42 14.64
C ASP A 148 -6.60 -3.61 14.95
N SER A 149 -7.27 -3.56 16.09
CA SER A 149 -8.24 -4.58 16.51
C SER A 149 -9.45 -4.70 15.57
N GLU A 150 -9.76 -3.65 14.83
CA GLU A 150 -10.85 -3.61 13.83
C GLU A 150 -10.35 -3.93 12.42
N ARG A 151 -9.13 -4.48 12.28
CA ARG A 151 -8.51 -4.87 11.01
C ARG A 151 -8.26 -3.70 10.05
N ARG A 152 -8.20 -2.46 10.58
CA ARG A 152 -7.87 -1.27 9.78
C ARG A 152 -6.37 -1.00 9.82
N LEU A 153 -5.89 -0.37 8.76
CA LEU A 153 -4.49 0.06 8.71
C LEU A 153 -4.19 1.04 9.85
N GLN A 154 -3.05 0.83 10.50
CA GLN A 154 -2.46 1.77 11.45
C GLN A 154 -0.95 1.88 11.21
N GLY A 155 -0.39 3.06 11.36
CA GLY A 155 1.04 3.29 11.19
C GLY A 155 1.37 4.68 10.68
N VAL A 156 2.65 4.89 10.40
CA VAL A 156 3.18 6.15 9.89
C VAL A 156 4.17 5.87 8.77
N LEU A 157 4.01 6.55 7.65
CA LEU A 157 5.00 6.62 6.58
C LEU A 157 5.53 8.05 6.52
N ARG A 158 6.86 8.18 6.41
CA ARG A 158 7.54 9.45 6.17
C ARG A 158 8.05 9.48 4.75
N LEU A 159 7.53 10.43 4.00
CA LEU A 159 7.79 10.58 2.57
C LEU A 159 8.46 11.95 2.35
N PRO A 160 9.79 12.01 2.20
CA PRO A 160 10.44 13.22 1.73
C PRO A 160 9.87 13.64 0.38
N ILE A 161 9.46 14.88 0.26
CA ILE A 161 8.90 15.44 -0.96
C ILE A 161 9.59 16.74 -1.27
N ASP A 162 10.21 16.77 -2.44
CA ASP A 162 10.68 18.00 -3.05
C ASP A 162 9.49 18.72 -3.68
N HIS A 163 9.34 20.02 -3.41
CA HIS A 163 8.25 20.83 -3.95
C HIS A 163 6.84 20.29 -3.62
N PRO A 164 6.42 20.27 -2.33
CA PRO A 164 5.18 19.64 -1.88
C PRO A 164 3.89 20.37 -2.35
N ALA A 165 3.96 21.62 -2.75
CA ALA A 165 2.80 22.42 -3.14
C ALA A 165 1.93 21.77 -4.24
N PRO A 166 2.46 21.17 -5.32
CA PRO A 166 1.67 20.46 -6.31
C PRO A 166 0.93 19.24 -5.73
N VAL A 167 1.53 18.53 -4.75
CA VAL A 167 0.91 17.37 -4.10
C VAL A 167 -0.31 17.79 -3.29
N PHE A 168 -0.17 18.80 -2.44
CA PHE A 168 -1.30 19.32 -1.65
C PHE A 168 -2.38 19.94 -2.54
N THR A 169 -2.01 20.65 -3.61
CA THR A 169 -2.96 21.20 -4.59
C THR A 169 -3.75 20.08 -5.27
N ALA A 170 -3.08 19.00 -5.67
CA ALA A 170 -3.71 17.86 -6.31
C ALA A 170 -4.73 17.20 -5.36
N ILE A 171 -4.37 16.96 -4.10
CA ILE A 171 -5.28 16.36 -3.11
C ILE A 171 -6.47 17.30 -2.85
N ALA A 172 -6.23 18.60 -2.68
CA ALA A 172 -7.29 19.59 -2.48
C ALA A 172 -8.28 19.65 -3.66
N GLY A 173 -7.81 19.37 -4.90
CA GLY A 173 -8.63 19.30 -6.10
C GLY A 173 -9.51 18.05 -6.21
N GLY A 174 -9.33 17.04 -5.36
CA GLY A 174 -10.12 15.81 -5.39
C GLY A 174 -11.61 16.04 -5.16
N GLN A 175 -12.46 15.30 -5.88
CA GLN A 175 -13.92 15.46 -5.82
C GLN A 175 -14.51 15.03 -4.47
N ASN A 176 -13.86 14.08 -3.79
CA ASN A 176 -14.32 13.50 -2.53
C ASN A 176 -13.65 14.13 -1.29
N VAL A 177 -13.04 15.30 -1.44
CA VAL A 177 -12.42 16.07 -0.36
C VAL A 177 -13.43 17.10 0.15
N ASN A 178 -13.76 17.05 1.45
CA ASN A 178 -14.67 18.02 2.05
C ASN A 178 -14.07 19.43 2.10
N ASP A 179 -14.90 20.44 2.28
CA ASP A 179 -14.50 21.86 2.18
C ASP A 179 -13.48 22.27 3.26
N ASP A 180 -13.53 21.72 4.44
CA ASP A 180 -12.59 22.04 5.51
C ASP A 180 -11.21 21.44 5.22
N THR A 181 -11.16 20.17 4.80
CA THR A 181 -9.93 19.52 4.33
C THR A 181 -9.35 20.25 3.12
N ARG A 182 -10.19 20.60 2.14
CA ARG A 182 -9.78 21.37 0.95
C ARG A 182 -9.13 22.70 1.32
N ARG A 183 -9.74 23.45 2.23
CA ARG A 183 -9.17 24.72 2.73
C ARG A 183 -7.83 24.51 3.43
N ALA A 184 -7.74 23.53 4.31
CA ALA A 184 -6.50 23.22 5.02
C ALA A 184 -5.36 22.85 4.07
N LEU A 185 -5.62 21.95 3.12
CA LEU A 185 -4.63 21.54 2.11
C LEU A 185 -4.24 22.67 1.18
N SER A 186 -5.17 23.56 0.80
CA SER A 186 -4.88 24.74 -0.04
C SER A 186 -4.00 25.75 0.71
N LEU A 187 -4.19 25.91 2.00
CA LEU A 187 -3.33 26.75 2.84
C LEU A 187 -1.92 26.17 2.93
N LEU A 188 -1.78 24.86 3.14
CA LEU A 188 -0.48 24.18 3.12
C LEU A 188 0.20 24.33 1.75
N ALA A 189 -0.53 24.09 0.64
CA ALA A 189 0.00 24.28 -0.70
C ALA A 189 0.54 25.70 -0.91
N THR A 190 -0.22 26.71 -0.46
CA THR A 190 0.20 28.12 -0.58
C THR A 190 1.43 28.41 0.28
N ALA A 191 1.47 27.93 1.51
CA ALA A 191 2.60 28.11 2.41
C ALA A 191 3.89 27.52 1.81
N PHE A 192 3.84 26.28 1.31
CA PHE A 192 5.00 25.63 0.68
C PHE A 192 5.38 26.25 -0.67
N ALA A 193 4.42 26.75 -1.45
CA ALA A 193 4.73 27.48 -2.67
C ALA A 193 5.47 28.80 -2.40
N LEU A 194 5.24 29.43 -1.25
CA LEU A 194 5.92 30.66 -0.85
C LEU A 194 7.27 30.41 -0.19
N SER A 195 7.38 29.37 0.62
CA SER A 195 8.66 29.03 1.29
C SER A 195 9.65 28.36 0.35
N GLY A 196 9.18 27.58 -0.61
CA GLY A 196 10.03 26.74 -1.47
C GLY A 196 10.69 25.58 -0.74
N ASP A 197 10.28 25.30 0.50
CA ASP A 197 10.89 24.28 1.33
C ASP A 197 10.44 22.87 0.92
N ASP A 198 11.36 21.92 1.00
CA ASP A 198 11.08 20.49 0.97
C ASP A 198 10.52 20.05 2.32
N ILE A 199 9.70 19.00 2.32
CA ILE A 199 9.14 18.46 3.57
C ILE A 199 9.35 16.96 3.69
N ASN A 200 9.27 16.46 4.93
CA ASN A 200 9.01 15.07 5.20
C ASN A 200 7.50 14.92 5.44
N LEU A 201 6.74 14.56 4.43
CA LEU A 201 5.30 14.36 4.55
C LEU A 201 5.02 13.18 5.47
N ASP A 202 4.39 13.44 6.61
CA ASP A 202 3.88 12.40 7.51
C ASP A 202 2.50 11.94 7.04
N VAL A 203 2.44 10.68 6.59
CA VAL A 203 1.21 9.96 6.23
C VAL A 203 0.87 9.04 7.39
N GLU A 204 -0.12 9.41 8.19
CA GLU A 204 -0.55 8.66 9.38
C GLU A 204 -1.88 7.95 9.13
N ALA A 205 -1.93 6.66 9.43
CA ALA A 205 -3.17 5.88 9.52
C ALA A 205 -3.40 5.53 10.98
N ASN A 206 -4.51 5.98 11.55
CA ASN A 206 -4.84 5.72 12.97
C ASN A 206 -6.35 5.77 13.17
N ASN A 207 -6.89 4.80 13.94
CA ASN A 207 -8.32 4.72 14.27
C ASN A 207 -9.24 4.83 13.04
N GLY A 208 -8.86 4.21 11.92
CA GLY A 208 -9.63 4.24 10.68
C GLY A 208 -9.62 5.59 9.95
N VAL A 209 -8.66 6.46 10.23
CA VAL A 209 -8.51 7.75 9.56
C VAL A 209 -7.10 7.88 8.98
N LEU A 210 -7.01 8.23 7.71
CA LEU A 210 -5.78 8.63 7.04
C LEU A 210 -5.60 10.15 7.19
N ARG A 211 -4.42 10.55 7.67
CA ARG A 211 -4.02 11.96 7.80
C ARG A 211 -2.76 12.25 7.01
N LEU A 212 -2.67 13.46 6.49
CA LEU A 212 -1.47 14.03 5.88
C LEU A 212 -1.15 15.32 6.63
N GLU A 213 0.02 15.41 7.25
CA GLU A 213 0.40 16.55 8.10
C GLU A 213 -0.70 16.90 9.13
N GLY A 214 -1.29 15.87 9.76
CA GLY A 214 -2.38 16.04 10.72
C GLY A 214 -3.76 16.34 10.09
N VAL A 215 -3.85 16.66 8.80
CA VAL A 215 -5.11 16.90 8.10
C VAL A 215 -5.78 15.58 7.70
N SER A 216 -7.00 15.34 8.17
CA SER A 216 -7.77 14.14 7.83
C SER A 216 -8.23 14.18 6.37
N VAL A 217 -7.79 13.21 5.57
CA VAL A 217 -8.11 13.16 4.14
C VAL A 217 -9.04 12.03 3.75
N ARG A 218 -9.07 10.95 4.54
CA ARG A 218 -9.88 9.77 4.21
C ARG A 218 -10.21 8.91 5.44
N THR A 219 -11.38 8.27 5.42
CA THR A 219 -11.71 7.16 6.32
C THR A 219 -11.22 5.84 5.73
N LEU A 220 -10.60 5.01 6.54
CA LEU A 220 -10.07 3.70 6.17
C LEU A 220 -11.00 2.60 6.71
N PRO A 221 -11.62 1.80 5.84
CA PRO A 221 -12.36 0.61 6.26
C PRO A 221 -11.42 -0.51 6.72
N PRO A 222 -11.94 -1.59 7.30
CA PRO A 222 -11.18 -2.83 7.46
C PRO A 222 -10.56 -3.30 6.15
N VAL A 223 -9.35 -3.87 6.23
CA VAL A 223 -8.59 -4.32 5.04
C VAL A 223 -9.18 -5.60 4.46
N TYR A 224 -9.84 -6.40 5.28
CA TYR A 224 -10.44 -7.68 4.90
C TYR A 224 -11.61 -8.05 5.82
N GLY A 225 -12.53 -8.84 5.29
CA GLY A 225 -13.65 -9.46 5.99
C GLY A 225 -14.79 -8.49 6.28
N ASP A 226 -15.94 -8.81 5.74
CA ASP A 226 -17.26 -8.61 6.29
C ASP A 226 -17.91 -9.98 6.45
#